data_8c68151175f94ca1059eab0f3cd5f127
#
_entry.id   8c68151175f94ca1059eab0f3cd5f127
#
_cell.length_a   1.000
_cell.length_b   1.000
_cell.length_c   1.000
_cell.angle_alpha   90.00
_cell.angle_beta   90.00
_cell.angle_gamma   90.00
#
_symmetry.space_group_name_H-M   'P 1'
#
loop_
_entity.id
_entity.type
_entity.pdbx_description
1 polymer ?
#
loop_
_entity_poly.entity_id
_entity_poly.type
_entity_poly.pdbx_seq_one_letter_code
_entity_poly.pdbx_strand_id
1 'polypeptide(L)'
;MFPELYILRHGETRWNAENRMQGGLNSPLTDKGRGQAVRQAAVLATRDLTGFAAYSSPQGRAFETAGIAVATHIPLIRTDDRLREIGVGEWQGRLRAELTIDGPANDSPDGPIAMYEQAPGGEGFARLEDRCRAFLADLTGPAVLVTHGITSRMLRTIILGLGRPGLAQLPGGQGVVFHLRDGVQTLLD
;
A
#
# COMPACT_ATOMS: atom_id res chain seq x y z
N MET A 1 3.66 -13.18 16.93
CA MET A 1 4.58 -12.11 16.48
C MET A 1 4.64 -12.19 14.96
N PHE A 2 4.57 -11.08 14.24
CA PHE A 2 4.68 -11.07 12.78
C PHE A 2 6.14 -11.17 12.34
N PRO A 3 6.44 -11.78 11.17
CA PRO A 3 7.79 -11.81 10.64
C PRO A 3 8.29 -10.41 10.27
N GLU A 4 9.59 -10.29 10.00
CA GLU A 4 10.17 -9.04 9.48
C GLU A 4 9.64 -8.73 8.09
N LEU A 5 9.21 -7.47 7.86
CA LEU A 5 8.58 -7.05 6.61
C LEU A 5 9.16 -5.73 6.10
N TYR A 6 9.35 -5.67 4.78
CA TYR A 6 9.52 -4.42 4.04
C TYR A 6 8.24 -4.19 3.24
N ILE A 7 7.56 -3.06 3.47
CA ILE A 7 6.30 -2.73 2.79
C ILE A 7 6.50 -1.50 1.92
N LEU A 8 6.29 -1.65 0.63
CA LEU A 8 6.40 -0.63 -0.39
C LEU A 8 5.02 -0.27 -0.92
N ARG A 9 4.79 1.02 -1.16
CA ARG A 9 3.67 1.48 -1.96
C ARG A 9 4.14 1.62 -3.41
N HIS A 10 3.25 1.30 -4.37
CA HIS A 10 3.52 1.53 -5.79
C HIS A 10 3.90 2.99 -6.07
N GLY A 11 4.69 3.22 -7.12
CA GLY A 11 5.08 4.54 -7.60
C GLY A 11 3.88 5.38 -8.07
N GLU A 12 4.08 6.68 -8.26
CA GLU A 12 3.06 7.59 -8.77
C GLU A 12 2.51 7.10 -10.10
N THR A 13 1.18 7.10 -10.24
CA THR A 13 0.48 6.84 -11.49
C THR A 13 -0.06 8.13 -12.09
N ARG A 14 -0.47 8.11 -13.37
CA ARG A 14 -1.16 9.26 -14.00
C ARG A 14 -2.38 9.69 -13.20
N TRP A 15 -3.18 8.75 -12.70
CA TRP A 15 -4.35 9.07 -11.89
C TRP A 15 -4.00 9.61 -10.49
N ASN A 16 -2.84 9.27 -9.94
CA ASN A 16 -2.36 9.96 -8.73
C ASN A 16 -2.05 11.42 -9.03
N ALA A 17 -1.36 11.71 -10.14
CA ALA A 17 -1.04 13.08 -10.55
C ALA A 17 -2.30 13.90 -10.86
N GLU A 18 -3.36 13.26 -11.36
CA GLU A 18 -4.66 13.89 -11.64
C GLU A 18 -5.57 13.96 -10.39
N ASN A 19 -5.15 13.48 -9.22
CA ASN A 19 -5.99 13.33 -8.02
C ASN A 19 -7.28 12.51 -8.26
N ARG A 20 -7.19 11.45 -9.05
CA ARG A 20 -8.29 10.54 -9.38
C ARG A 20 -8.26 9.29 -8.53
N MET A 21 -9.43 8.86 -8.08
CA MET A 21 -9.58 7.61 -7.31
C MET A 21 -9.35 6.39 -8.18
N GLN A 22 -8.50 5.48 -7.75
CA GLN A 22 -8.18 4.28 -8.53
C GLN A 22 -8.93 3.04 -8.05
N GLY A 23 -8.88 2.76 -6.75
CA GLY A 23 -9.45 1.52 -6.21
C GLY A 23 -8.96 0.30 -6.98
N GLY A 24 -9.90 -0.48 -7.52
CA GLY A 24 -9.64 -1.67 -8.31
C GLY A 24 -9.13 -1.43 -9.74
N LEU A 25 -9.36 -0.24 -10.29
CA LEU A 25 -8.89 0.13 -11.64
C LEU A 25 -7.39 0.42 -11.65
N ASN A 26 -6.77 0.34 -12.82
CA ASN A 26 -5.35 0.57 -12.99
C ASN A 26 -5.08 1.81 -13.86
N SER A 27 -3.99 2.50 -13.54
CA SER A 27 -3.42 3.60 -14.31
C SER A 27 -1.90 3.40 -14.38
N PRO A 28 -1.24 3.66 -15.51
CA PRO A 28 0.19 3.41 -15.67
C PRO A 28 1.01 4.32 -14.75
N LEU A 29 2.20 3.86 -14.37
CA LEU A 29 3.17 4.67 -13.66
C LEU A 29 3.59 5.87 -14.51
N THR A 30 3.83 7.01 -13.86
CA THR A 30 4.54 8.15 -14.45
C THR A 30 6.05 7.89 -14.44
N ASP A 31 6.84 8.70 -15.16
CA ASP A 31 8.31 8.62 -15.08
C ASP A 31 8.80 8.91 -13.65
N LYS A 32 8.13 9.83 -12.94
CA LYS A 32 8.36 10.06 -11.51
C LYS A 32 8.06 8.80 -10.69
N GLY A 33 6.97 8.08 -11.00
CA GLY A 33 6.60 6.83 -10.34
C GLY A 33 7.64 5.73 -10.57
N ARG A 34 8.18 5.60 -11.78
CA ARG A 34 9.29 4.68 -12.07
C ARG A 34 10.55 5.08 -11.30
N GLY A 35 10.89 6.37 -11.25
CA GLY A 35 11.99 6.90 -10.44
C GLY A 35 11.81 6.61 -8.95
N GLN A 36 10.56 6.63 -8.43
CA GLN A 36 10.24 6.23 -7.07
C GLN A 36 10.52 4.73 -6.83
N ALA A 37 10.15 3.86 -7.77
CA ALA A 37 10.46 2.43 -7.69
C ALA A 37 11.98 2.16 -7.72
N VAL A 38 12.74 2.92 -8.52
CA VAL A 38 14.21 2.84 -8.54
C VAL A 38 14.81 3.25 -7.19
N ARG A 39 14.30 4.30 -6.53
CA ARG A 39 14.75 4.65 -5.17
C ARG A 39 14.46 3.53 -4.17
N GLN A 40 13.27 2.93 -4.23
CA GLN A 40 12.95 1.78 -3.38
C GLN A 40 13.92 0.61 -3.62
N ALA A 41 14.31 0.34 -4.87
CA ALA A 41 15.34 -0.66 -5.19
C ALA A 41 16.68 -0.33 -4.52
N ALA A 42 17.10 0.94 -4.56
CA ALA A 42 18.35 1.38 -3.94
C ALA A 42 18.32 1.21 -2.41
N VAL A 43 17.19 1.49 -1.76
CA VAL A 43 17.00 1.23 -0.32
C VAL A 43 17.11 -0.27 -0.03
N LEU A 44 16.44 -1.12 -0.81
CA LEU A 44 16.49 -2.58 -0.62
C LEU A 44 17.90 -3.15 -0.87
N ALA A 45 18.67 -2.59 -1.81
CA ALA A 45 20.05 -3.00 -2.11
C ALA A 45 20.99 -2.87 -0.90
N THR A 46 20.66 -2.04 0.09
CA THR A 46 21.46 -1.88 1.32
C THR A 46 21.06 -2.86 2.42
N ARG A 47 20.14 -3.81 2.16
CA ARG A 47 19.58 -4.74 3.14
C ARG A 47 19.95 -6.18 2.80
N ASP A 48 20.14 -6.99 3.82
CA ASP A 48 20.24 -8.43 3.64
C ASP A 48 18.82 -8.99 3.49
N LEU A 49 18.48 -9.42 2.28
CA LEU A 49 17.18 -10.02 1.94
C LEU A 49 17.28 -11.55 1.80
N THR A 50 18.34 -12.15 2.31
CA THR A 50 18.50 -13.62 2.32
C THR A 50 17.34 -14.27 3.07
N GLY A 51 16.65 -15.19 2.41
CA GLY A 51 15.49 -15.87 2.98
C GLY A 51 14.17 -15.10 2.93
N PHE A 52 14.16 -13.87 2.39
CA PHE A 52 12.91 -13.13 2.21
C PHE A 52 12.11 -13.66 1.01
N ALA A 53 10.79 -13.76 1.18
CA ALA A 53 9.86 -13.93 0.07
C ALA A 53 9.43 -12.56 -0.48
N ALA A 54 8.98 -12.51 -1.74
CA ALA A 54 8.43 -11.31 -2.32
C ALA A 54 6.97 -11.51 -2.75
N TYR A 55 6.11 -10.58 -2.37
CA TYR A 55 4.71 -10.55 -2.76
C TYR A 55 4.32 -9.19 -3.32
N SER A 56 3.45 -9.20 -4.33
CA SER A 56 2.90 -7.99 -4.91
C SER A 56 1.39 -8.08 -5.06
N SER A 57 0.72 -6.95 -4.92
CA SER A 57 -0.62 -6.81 -5.48
C SER A 57 -0.60 -7.14 -6.97
N PRO A 58 -1.61 -7.85 -7.52
CA PRO A 58 -1.70 -8.13 -8.95
C PRO A 58 -2.07 -6.90 -9.79
N GLN A 59 -2.43 -5.76 -9.17
CA GLN A 59 -2.74 -4.53 -9.90
C GLN A 59 -1.50 -3.97 -10.59
N GLY A 60 -1.59 -3.67 -11.90
CA GLY A 60 -0.46 -3.38 -12.78
C GLY A 60 0.53 -2.37 -12.23
N ARG A 61 0.07 -1.27 -11.61
CA ARG A 61 0.94 -0.26 -10.97
C ARG A 61 1.83 -0.81 -9.85
N ALA A 62 1.29 -1.73 -9.05
CA ALA A 62 2.05 -2.36 -7.97
C ALA A 62 2.99 -3.42 -8.52
N PHE A 63 2.52 -4.21 -9.48
CA PHE A 63 3.32 -5.25 -10.12
C PHE A 63 4.49 -4.66 -10.93
N GLU A 64 4.27 -3.56 -11.69
CA GLU A 64 5.34 -2.83 -12.39
C GLU A 64 6.35 -2.27 -11.38
N THR A 65 5.89 -1.69 -10.27
CA THR A 65 6.76 -1.22 -9.18
C THR A 65 7.58 -2.38 -8.58
N ALA A 66 6.96 -3.54 -8.35
CA ALA A 66 7.65 -4.73 -7.84
C ALA A 66 8.73 -5.23 -8.81
N GLY A 67 8.46 -5.22 -10.11
CA GLY A 67 9.43 -5.57 -11.15
C GLY A 67 10.67 -4.67 -11.11
N ILE A 68 10.48 -3.38 -10.88
CA ILE A 68 11.60 -2.41 -10.82
C ILE A 68 12.32 -2.49 -9.46
N ALA A 69 11.56 -2.51 -8.35
CA ALA A 69 12.12 -2.34 -7.02
C ALA A 69 12.64 -3.64 -6.39
N VAL A 70 12.11 -4.80 -6.76
CA VAL A 70 12.32 -6.06 -6.02
C VAL A 70 12.97 -7.15 -6.86
N ALA A 71 12.68 -7.25 -8.16
CA ALA A 71 13.07 -8.40 -8.99
C ALA A 71 14.59 -8.64 -9.06
N THR A 72 15.41 -7.60 -8.94
CA THR A 72 16.88 -7.70 -8.92
C THR A 72 17.42 -8.28 -7.62
N HIS A 73 16.64 -8.26 -6.55
CA HIS A 73 17.01 -8.75 -5.21
C HIS A 73 16.36 -10.10 -4.92
N ILE A 74 15.09 -10.26 -5.28
CA ILE A 74 14.29 -11.48 -5.10
C ILE A 74 13.60 -11.80 -6.43
N PRO A 75 14.15 -12.72 -7.25
CA PRO A 75 13.66 -12.95 -8.62
C PRO A 75 12.24 -13.49 -8.71
N LEU A 76 11.78 -14.23 -7.69
CA LEU A 76 10.44 -14.81 -7.65
C LEU A 76 9.49 -13.89 -6.87
N ILE A 77 8.65 -13.16 -7.60
CA ILE A 77 7.59 -12.33 -7.02
C ILE A 77 6.25 -13.04 -7.19
N ARG A 78 5.59 -13.35 -6.08
CA ARG A 78 4.24 -13.93 -6.07
C ARG A 78 3.20 -12.82 -6.02
N THR A 79 2.09 -12.98 -6.72
CA THR A 79 0.94 -12.07 -6.58
C THR A 79 -0.06 -12.63 -5.59
N ASP A 80 -0.70 -11.73 -4.82
CA ASP A 80 -1.77 -12.08 -3.89
C ASP A 80 -2.89 -11.02 -3.96
N ASP A 81 -4.12 -11.46 -4.20
CA ASP A 81 -5.28 -10.57 -4.32
C ASP A 81 -5.60 -9.81 -3.03
N ARG A 82 -5.20 -10.34 -1.89
CA ARG A 82 -5.35 -9.69 -0.57
C ARG A 82 -4.48 -8.45 -0.42
N LEU A 83 -3.51 -8.22 -1.31
CA LEU A 83 -2.67 -7.02 -1.37
C LEU A 83 -3.23 -5.91 -2.29
N ARG A 84 -4.38 -6.10 -2.96
CA ARG A 84 -5.02 -5.06 -3.77
C ARG A 84 -5.37 -3.83 -2.95
N GLU A 85 -5.49 -2.67 -3.63
CA GLU A 85 -6.01 -1.47 -2.97
C GLU A 85 -7.46 -1.65 -2.54
N ILE A 86 -7.86 -0.92 -1.51
CA ILE A 86 -9.25 -0.87 -1.05
C ILE A 86 -10.19 -0.56 -2.22
N GLY A 87 -11.27 -1.32 -2.32
CA GLY A 87 -12.33 -1.08 -3.29
C GLY A 87 -13.08 0.21 -2.97
N VAL A 88 -13.18 1.13 -3.93
CA VAL A 88 -13.86 2.42 -3.77
C VAL A 88 -15.16 2.50 -4.58
N GLY A 89 -15.72 1.36 -4.96
CA GLY A 89 -17.05 1.25 -5.56
C GLY A 89 -17.29 2.27 -6.69
N GLU A 90 -18.35 3.05 -6.56
CA GLU A 90 -18.77 4.05 -7.56
C GLU A 90 -17.80 5.22 -7.72
N TRP A 91 -16.83 5.37 -6.83
CA TRP A 91 -15.82 6.43 -6.93
C TRP A 91 -14.65 6.08 -7.83
N GLN A 92 -14.57 4.85 -8.33
CA GLN A 92 -13.52 4.44 -9.24
C GLN A 92 -13.48 5.32 -10.51
N GLY A 93 -12.31 5.87 -10.81
CA GLY A 93 -12.09 6.74 -11.97
C GLY A 93 -12.54 8.19 -11.79
N ARG A 94 -13.24 8.56 -10.71
CA ARG A 94 -13.68 9.93 -10.46
C ARG A 94 -12.56 10.80 -9.88
N LEU A 95 -12.62 12.09 -10.17
CA LEU A 95 -11.75 13.07 -9.51
C LEU A 95 -12.17 13.24 -8.04
N ARG A 96 -11.20 13.33 -7.14
CA ARG A 96 -11.49 13.54 -5.71
C ARG A 96 -12.30 14.80 -5.44
N ALA A 97 -12.09 15.87 -6.25
CA ALA A 97 -12.83 17.11 -6.14
C ALA A 97 -14.33 16.99 -6.50
N GLU A 98 -14.73 15.90 -7.15
CA GLU A 98 -16.12 15.63 -7.54
C GLU A 98 -16.86 14.78 -6.49
N LEU A 99 -16.16 14.34 -5.44
CA LEU A 99 -16.74 13.46 -4.44
C LEU A 99 -17.38 14.27 -3.33
N THR A 100 -18.64 13.93 -3.01
CA THR A 100 -19.30 14.44 -1.82
C THR A 100 -18.92 13.54 -0.63
N ILE A 101 -18.31 14.14 0.38
CA ILE A 101 -17.88 13.44 1.60
C ILE A 101 -18.64 14.09 2.75
N ASP A 102 -19.40 13.29 3.49
CA ASP A 102 -20.07 13.73 4.70
C ASP A 102 -19.07 13.78 5.85
N GLY A 103 -19.06 14.89 6.58
CA GLY A 103 -18.20 15.07 7.75
C GLY A 103 -17.34 16.34 7.69
N PRO A 104 -16.47 16.54 8.67
CA PRO A 104 -15.60 17.71 8.68
C PRO A 104 -14.74 17.69 7.42
N ALA A 105 -14.72 18.82 6.75
CA ALA A 105 -13.97 19.03 5.52
C ALA A 105 -12.50 18.59 5.66
N ASN A 106 -11.83 18.46 4.55
CA ASN A 106 -10.47 17.97 4.31
C ASN A 106 -9.36 18.44 5.27
N ASP A 107 -9.64 19.26 6.25
CA ASP A 107 -8.69 19.80 7.24
C ASP A 107 -8.47 18.89 8.46
N SER A 108 -9.28 17.81 8.59
CA SER A 108 -9.05 16.81 9.63
C SER A 108 -7.91 15.87 9.23
N PRO A 109 -6.97 15.55 10.13
CA PRO A 109 -5.96 14.51 9.89
C PRO A 109 -6.57 13.17 9.42
N ASP A 110 -7.82 12.89 9.82
CA ASP A 110 -8.56 11.68 9.45
C ASP A 110 -9.38 11.82 8.18
N GLY A 111 -9.63 13.04 7.69
CA GLY A 111 -10.51 13.31 6.57
C GLY A 111 -10.15 12.52 5.30
N PRO A 112 -8.93 12.61 4.77
CA PRO A 112 -8.56 11.89 3.55
C PRO A 112 -8.63 10.36 3.68
N ILE A 113 -8.45 9.81 4.86
CA ILE A 113 -8.53 8.37 5.13
C ILE A 113 -9.97 7.95 5.35
N ALA A 114 -10.73 8.68 6.16
CA ALA A 114 -12.14 8.39 6.46
C ALA A 114 -13.03 8.36 5.19
N MET A 115 -12.67 9.10 4.14
CA MET A 115 -13.40 9.07 2.88
C MET A 115 -13.51 7.66 2.26
N TYR A 116 -12.53 6.80 2.45
CA TYR A 116 -12.54 5.46 1.87
C TYR A 116 -13.63 4.55 2.47
N GLU A 117 -14.07 4.84 3.70
CA GLU A 117 -15.18 4.14 4.34
C GLU A 117 -16.55 4.55 3.78
N GLN A 118 -16.65 5.77 3.20
CA GLN A 118 -17.88 6.34 2.70
C GLN A 118 -18.18 5.98 1.24
N ALA A 119 -17.23 5.34 0.54
CA ALA A 119 -17.36 5.04 -0.89
C ALA A 119 -18.58 4.14 -1.17
N PRO A 120 -19.60 4.61 -1.92
CA PRO A 120 -20.79 3.81 -2.23
C PRO A 120 -20.41 2.54 -2.99
N GLY A 121 -20.86 1.38 -2.49
CA GLY A 121 -20.46 0.08 -3.04
C GLY A 121 -18.99 -0.28 -2.84
N GLY A 122 -18.27 0.48 -2.00
CA GLY A 122 -16.88 0.22 -1.67
C GLY A 122 -16.69 -0.99 -0.77
N GLU A 123 -15.42 -1.34 -0.54
CA GLU A 123 -15.02 -2.47 0.31
C GLU A 123 -15.22 -2.17 1.80
N GLY A 124 -14.91 -0.94 2.22
CA GLY A 124 -14.87 -0.54 3.62
C GLY A 124 -13.67 -1.11 4.38
N PHE A 125 -13.37 -0.50 5.54
CA PHE A 125 -12.20 -0.89 6.33
C PHE A 125 -12.34 -2.26 6.99
N ALA A 126 -13.56 -2.71 7.27
CA ALA A 126 -13.77 -4.02 7.90
C ALA A 126 -13.26 -5.15 6.98
N ARG A 127 -13.72 -5.20 5.73
CA ARG A 127 -13.32 -6.22 4.76
C ARG A 127 -11.85 -6.10 4.37
N LEU A 128 -11.35 -4.87 4.27
CA LEU A 128 -9.92 -4.63 4.06
C LEU A 128 -9.08 -5.21 5.21
N GLU A 129 -9.48 -4.98 6.46
CA GLU A 129 -8.80 -5.52 7.64
C GLU A 129 -8.80 -7.05 7.64
N ASP A 130 -9.96 -7.66 7.35
CA ASP A 130 -10.10 -9.12 7.33
C ASP A 130 -9.14 -9.78 6.33
N ARG A 131 -9.08 -9.26 5.08
CA ARG A 131 -8.18 -9.82 4.07
C ARG A 131 -6.69 -9.55 4.38
N CYS A 132 -6.38 -8.39 4.98
CA CYS A 132 -5.00 -8.10 5.41
C CYS A 132 -4.57 -9.04 6.55
N ARG A 133 -5.45 -9.31 7.53
CA ARG A 133 -5.19 -10.28 8.60
C ARG A 133 -5.00 -11.69 8.05
N ALA A 134 -5.85 -12.12 7.12
CA ALA A 134 -5.72 -13.42 6.47
C ALA A 134 -4.39 -13.54 5.70
N PHE A 135 -3.96 -12.49 4.99
CA PHE A 135 -2.66 -12.50 4.32
C PHE A 135 -1.50 -12.61 5.32
N LEU A 136 -1.52 -11.80 6.37
CA LEU A 136 -0.47 -11.81 7.40
C LEU A 136 -0.39 -13.13 8.17
N ALA A 137 -1.52 -13.81 8.36
CA ALA A 137 -1.58 -15.12 9.03
C ALA A 137 -0.93 -16.24 8.20
N ASP A 138 -0.94 -16.12 6.88
CA ASP A 138 -0.35 -17.11 5.96
C ASP A 138 1.15 -16.89 5.72
N LEU A 139 1.72 -15.78 6.22
CA LEU A 139 3.16 -15.54 6.08
C LEU A 139 3.95 -16.48 6.98
N THR A 140 4.83 -17.26 6.39
CA THR A 140 5.68 -18.25 7.10
C THR A 140 7.09 -17.74 7.41
N GLY A 141 7.44 -16.52 6.95
CA GLY A 141 8.77 -15.95 7.13
C GLY A 141 8.86 -14.50 6.68
N PRO A 142 10.04 -13.91 6.69
CA PRO A 142 10.24 -12.52 6.31
C PRO A 142 9.88 -12.27 4.85
N ALA A 143 9.36 -11.07 4.54
CA ALA A 143 8.89 -10.77 3.21
C ALA A 143 9.03 -9.29 2.80
N VAL A 144 9.13 -9.07 1.49
CA VAL A 144 8.98 -7.77 0.84
C VAL A 144 7.59 -7.73 0.20
N LEU A 145 6.79 -6.73 0.55
CA LEU A 145 5.42 -6.55 0.07
C LEU A 145 5.32 -5.28 -0.79
N VAL A 146 4.80 -5.40 -2.00
CA VAL A 146 4.49 -4.23 -2.84
C VAL A 146 2.97 -4.10 -2.97
N THR A 147 2.42 -3.00 -2.46
CA THR A 147 0.99 -2.79 -2.34
C THR A 147 0.62 -1.32 -2.58
N HIS A 148 -0.42 -0.82 -1.92
CA HIS A 148 -1.06 0.47 -2.16
C HIS A 148 -1.12 1.34 -0.90
N GLY A 149 -1.70 2.54 -1.04
CA GLY A 149 -1.73 3.52 0.03
C GLY A 149 -2.49 3.05 1.28
N ILE A 150 -3.75 2.68 1.12
CA ILE A 150 -4.61 2.31 2.25
C ILE A 150 -4.32 0.89 2.72
N THR A 151 -4.10 -0.04 1.79
CA THR A 151 -3.74 -1.43 2.14
C THR A 151 -2.42 -1.50 2.89
N SER A 152 -1.39 -0.72 2.50
CA SER A 152 -0.14 -0.61 3.27
C SER A 152 -0.38 -0.10 4.70
N ARG A 153 -1.22 0.94 4.85
CA ARG A 153 -1.56 1.46 6.19
C ARG A 153 -2.28 0.41 7.03
N MET A 154 -3.23 -0.34 6.44
CA MET A 154 -3.96 -1.39 7.15
C MET A 154 -3.02 -2.51 7.62
N LEU A 155 -2.14 -3.00 6.77
CA LEU A 155 -1.13 -4.01 7.15
C LEU A 155 -0.28 -3.52 8.31
N ARG A 156 0.25 -2.30 8.23
CA ARG A 156 1.10 -1.71 9.27
C ARG A 156 0.32 -1.47 10.57
N THR A 157 -0.91 -1.01 10.49
CA THR A 157 -1.80 -0.81 11.64
C THR A 157 -2.04 -2.11 12.39
N ILE A 158 -2.25 -3.23 11.67
CA ILE A 158 -2.43 -4.57 12.26
C ILE A 158 -1.14 -5.03 12.95
N ILE A 159 0.00 -4.89 12.28
CA ILE A 159 1.30 -5.34 12.79
C ILE A 159 1.69 -4.57 14.06
N LEU A 160 1.41 -3.26 14.09
CA LEU A 160 1.73 -2.38 15.21
C LEU A 160 0.66 -2.40 16.33
N GLY A 161 -0.44 -3.11 16.14
CA GLY A 161 -1.52 -3.19 17.15
C GLY A 161 -2.28 -1.89 17.39
N LEU A 162 -2.31 -0.96 16.42
CA LEU A 162 -2.89 0.38 16.60
C LEU A 162 -4.41 0.43 16.43
N GLY A 163 -5.03 -0.63 15.90
CA GLY A 163 -6.44 -0.63 15.54
C GLY A 163 -6.75 0.34 14.38
N ARG A 164 -8.01 0.38 13.92
CA ARG A 164 -8.42 1.22 12.77
C ARG A 164 -8.12 2.73 12.93
N PRO A 165 -8.24 3.33 14.13
CA PRO A 165 -7.85 4.74 14.30
C PRO A 165 -6.39 5.05 13.93
N GLY A 166 -5.50 4.05 13.99
CA GLY A 166 -4.09 4.17 13.60
C GLY A 166 -3.88 4.39 12.10
N LEU A 167 -4.87 4.08 11.25
CA LEU A 167 -4.75 4.28 9.80
C LEU A 167 -4.39 5.73 9.43
N ALA A 168 -5.00 6.70 10.09
CA ALA A 168 -4.76 8.12 9.83
C ALA A 168 -3.44 8.62 10.45
N GLN A 169 -2.96 7.96 11.51
CA GLN A 169 -1.74 8.36 12.22
C GLN A 169 -0.46 7.92 11.50
N LEU A 170 -0.53 6.83 10.73
CA LEU A 170 0.64 6.31 10.03
C LEU A 170 1.01 7.18 8.82
N PRO A 171 2.31 7.45 8.60
CA PRO A 171 2.75 8.18 7.43
C PRO A 171 2.41 7.42 6.15
N GLY A 172 2.11 8.16 5.09
CA GLY A 172 2.04 7.65 3.72
C GLY A 172 3.37 7.85 3.02
N GLY A 173 3.37 7.65 1.71
CA GLY A 173 4.52 7.98 0.86
C GLY A 173 4.62 7.06 -0.35
N GLN A 174 5.20 7.59 -1.41
CA GLN A 174 5.62 6.87 -2.61
C GLN A 174 7.13 7.01 -2.74
N GLY A 175 7.83 5.94 -3.13
CA GLY A 175 9.28 5.96 -3.24
C GLY A 175 10.03 5.72 -1.91
N VAL A 176 9.30 5.44 -0.84
CA VAL A 176 9.84 5.07 0.49
C VAL A 176 9.58 3.60 0.78
N VAL A 177 10.28 3.05 1.77
CA VAL A 177 10.11 1.68 2.23
C VAL A 177 9.79 1.70 3.73
N PHE A 178 8.72 1.06 4.14
CA PHE A 178 8.40 0.88 5.56
C PHE A 178 8.98 -0.46 6.01
N HIS A 179 9.93 -0.42 6.94
CA HIS A 179 10.50 -1.60 7.57
C HIS A 179 9.80 -1.86 8.90
N LEU A 180 9.28 -3.06 9.07
CA LEU A 180 8.62 -3.52 10.29
C LEU A 180 9.36 -4.72 10.85
N ARG A 181 9.81 -4.58 12.09
CA ARG A 181 10.50 -5.63 12.83
C ARG A 181 10.20 -5.48 14.32
N ASP A 182 9.89 -6.58 15.00
CA ASP A 182 9.68 -6.64 16.44
C ASP A 182 8.63 -5.62 16.96
N GLY A 183 7.56 -5.38 16.19
CA GLY A 183 6.52 -4.40 16.53
C GLY A 183 6.91 -2.93 16.36
N VAL A 184 8.05 -2.66 15.73
CA VAL A 184 8.55 -1.30 15.45
C VAL A 184 8.51 -1.03 13.94
N GLN A 185 8.12 0.19 13.57
CA GLN A 185 8.19 0.68 12.19
C GLN A 185 9.30 1.70 12.03
N THR A 186 10.11 1.53 11.00
CA THR A 186 11.10 2.51 10.54
C THR A 186 10.78 2.90 9.09
N LEU A 187 10.80 4.20 8.80
CA LEU A 187 10.75 4.71 7.43
C LEU A 187 12.16 4.75 6.86
N LEU A 188 12.33 4.17 5.67
CA LEU A 188 13.57 4.15 4.91
C LEU A 188 13.36 4.91 3.58
N ASP A 189 14.19 5.86 3.26
CA ASP A 189 14.14 6.73 2.07
C ASP A 189 15.53 7.01 1.46
#